data_2b26027a2e3616d895f0635cb454cb33
#
_entry.id   2b26027a2e3616d895f0635cb454cb33
#
_cell.length_a   1.000
_cell.length_b   1.000
_cell.length_c   1.000
_cell.angle_alpha   90.00
_cell.angle_beta   90.00
_cell.angle_gamma   90.00
#
_symmetry.space_group_name_H-M   'P 1'
#
loop_
_entity.id
_entity.type
_entity.pdbx_description
1 polymer ?
#
loop_
_entity_poly.entity_id
_entity_poly.type
_entity_poly.pdbx_seq_one_letter_code
_entity_poly.pdbx_strand_id
1 'polypeptide(L)'
;MFTADGKPSDDDPRENGPTLGDERTTLVESLRCQRLTLEIKCSGLDAEAMARRSVEPSTMSLLGLVRHLAEMERATFRVMMAGQDVPRLFGSGDADFDGAVPDPQVIAEAWEAWRGEVDFATRFVAGAPTLDITGDDPLNQHGSGGGRMSLREVLVGMIEEYARHMGHVDLLRERIDGRLGQ
;
A
#
# COMPACT_ATOMS: atom_id res chain seq x y z
N MET A 1 2.56 -4.08 17.57
CA MET A 1 1.21 -3.73 18.05
C MET A 1 1.27 -3.56 19.55
N PHE A 2 0.69 -2.52 20.14
CA PHE A 2 0.63 -2.43 21.62
C PHE A 2 -0.70 -3.01 22.09
N THR A 3 -0.64 -3.74 23.17
CA THR A 3 -1.82 -4.23 23.88
C THR A 3 -2.59 -3.06 24.52
N ALA A 4 -3.83 -3.27 24.99
CA ALA A 4 -4.65 -2.21 25.62
C ALA A 4 -3.97 -1.53 26.83
N ASP A 5 -2.96 -2.17 27.43
CA ASP A 5 -2.14 -1.67 28.53
C ASP A 5 -0.80 -1.04 28.08
N GLY A 6 -0.64 -0.80 26.78
CA GLY A 6 0.52 -0.08 26.21
C GLY A 6 1.80 -0.90 26.11
N LYS A 7 1.75 -2.23 26.25
CA LYS A 7 2.90 -3.11 26.05
C LYS A 7 3.02 -3.56 24.60
N PRO A 8 4.23 -3.78 24.08
CA PRO A 8 4.41 -4.43 22.78
C PRO A 8 3.67 -5.78 22.78
N SER A 9 2.94 -6.08 21.69
CA SER A 9 2.35 -7.40 21.51
C SER A 9 3.45 -8.34 21.02
N ASP A 10 3.66 -9.46 21.71
CA ASP A 10 4.60 -10.50 21.29
C ASP A 10 4.21 -11.17 19.95
N ASP A 11 3.04 -10.83 19.41
CA ASP A 11 2.47 -11.36 18.16
C ASP A 11 2.38 -10.32 17.03
N ASP A 12 3.18 -9.25 17.03
CA ASP A 12 3.16 -8.31 15.92
C ASP A 12 3.85 -8.95 14.68
N PRO A 13 3.09 -9.23 13.60
CA PRO A 13 3.64 -9.92 12.44
C PRO A 13 4.72 -9.10 11.70
N ARG A 14 4.85 -7.80 11.99
CA ARG A 14 5.90 -6.94 11.43
C ARG A 14 7.27 -7.24 12.04
N GLU A 15 7.31 -7.76 13.28
CA GLU A 15 8.55 -8.06 14.00
C GLU A 15 9.11 -9.46 13.67
N ASN A 16 8.36 -10.27 12.91
CA ASN A 16 8.74 -11.65 12.58
C ASN A 16 9.68 -11.77 11.36
N GLY A 17 10.04 -10.66 10.73
CA GLY A 17 10.92 -10.64 9.57
C GLY A 17 12.41 -10.52 9.92
N PRO A 18 13.30 -10.75 8.92
CA PRO A 18 14.72 -10.62 9.12
C PRO A 18 15.14 -9.17 9.39
N THR A 19 15.94 -8.96 10.45
CA THR A 19 16.53 -7.65 10.79
C THR A 19 17.92 -7.47 10.18
N LEU A 20 18.49 -8.52 9.63
CA LEU A 20 19.77 -8.54 8.93
C LEU A 20 19.60 -9.23 7.58
N GLY A 21 20.22 -8.69 6.54
CA GLY A 21 20.12 -9.24 5.21
C GLY A 21 20.88 -8.42 4.18
N ASP A 22 20.89 -8.90 2.95
CA ASP A 22 21.35 -8.13 1.81
C ASP A 22 20.36 -7.00 1.46
N GLU A 23 20.69 -6.21 0.46
CA GLU A 23 19.87 -5.09 0.00
C GLU A 23 18.44 -5.53 -0.38
N ARG A 24 18.33 -6.64 -1.15
CA ARG A 24 17.01 -7.18 -1.55
C ARG A 24 16.17 -7.57 -0.35
N THR A 25 16.72 -8.32 0.57
CA THR A 25 16.05 -8.74 1.80
C THR A 25 15.59 -7.53 2.60
N THR A 26 16.43 -6.50 2.73
CA THR A 26 16.10 -5.28 3.46
C THR A 26 14.93 -4.53 2.83
N LEU A 27 14.96 -4.31 1.50
CA LEU A 27 13.90 -3.58 0.79
C LEU A 27 12.57 -4.34 0.79
N VAL A 28 12.62 -5.65 0.52
CA VAL A 28 11.43 -6.51 0.51
C VAL A 28 10.79 -6.55 1.90
N GLU A 29 11.59 -6.68 2.95
CA GLU A 29 11.08 -6.70 4.32
C GLU A 29 10.50 -5.36 4.75
N SER A 30 11.15 -4.25 4.39
CA SER A 30 10.62 -2.92 4.66
C SER A 30 9.25 -2.70 4.00
N LEU A 31 9.10 -3.09 2.73
CA LEU A 31 7.82 -3.00 2.03
C LEU A 31 6.76 -3.94 2.63
N ARG A 32 7.15 -5.17 3.02
CA ARG A 32 6.25 -6.11 3.71
C ARG A 32 5.72 -5.50 5.01
N CYS A 33 6.56 -4.88 5.82
CA CYS A 33 6.14 -4.22 7.07
C CYS A 33 5.13 -3.09 6.82
N GLN A 34 5.34 -2.28 5.77
CA GLN A 34 4.39 -1.23 5.40
C GLN A 34 3.01 -1.80 5.00
N ARG A 35 3.00 -2.86 4.17
CA ARG A 35 1.77 -3.54 3.75
C ARG A 35 1.00 -4.12 4.94
N LEU A 36 1.69 -4.79 5.86
CA LEU A 36 1.09 -5.28 7.11
C LEU A 36 0.55 -4.15 7.99
N THR A 37 1.25 -3.02 8.03
CA THR A 37 0.78 -1.84 8.78
C THR A 37 -0.57 -1.36 8.24
N LEU A 38 -0.78 -1.33 6.93
CA LEU A 38 -2.07 -0.98 6.33
C LEU A 38 -3.18 -1.94 6.81
N GLU A 39 -2.95 -3.26 6.76
CA GLU A 39 -3.94 -4.25 7.21
C GLU A 39 -4.28 -4.08 8.70
N ILE A 40 -3.25 -3.94 9.55
CA ILE A 40 -3.41 -3.75 11.00
C ILE A 40 -4.20 -2.46 11.31
N LYS A 41 -3.86 -1.37 10.62
CA LYS A 41 -4.51 -0.07 10.83
C LYS A 41 -5.96 -0.03 10.35
N CYS A 42 -6.33 -0.83 9.37
CA CYS A 42 -7.69 -0.94 8.87
C CYS A 42 -8.51 -2.03 9.58
N SER A 43 -7.88 -2.84 10.44
CA SER A 43 -8.56 -3.98 11.08
C SER A 43 -9.65 -3.54 12.08
N GLY A 44 -10.72 -4.36 12.18
CA GLY A 44 -11.78 -4.19 13.18
C GLY A 44 -12.73 -3.02 12.92
N LEU A 45 -12.71 -2.42 11.74
CA LEU A 45 -13.62 -1.36 11.32
C LEU A 45 -14.76 -1.91 10.46
N ASP A 46 -15.95 -1.34 10.63
CA ASP A 46 -17.09 -1.60 9.76
C ASP A 46 -17.04 -0.75 8.47
N ALA A 47 -18.02 -0.94 7.60
CA ALA A 47 -18.07 -0.29 6.30
C ALA A 47 -18.16 1.25 6.40
N GLU A 48 -18.95 1.75 7.35
CA GLU A 48 -19.10 3.19 7.58
C GLU A 48 -17.80 3.82 8.06
N ALA A 49 -17.10 3.17 8.97
CA ALA A 49 -15.83 3.64 9.50
C ALA A 49 -14.74 3.62 8.41
N MET A 50 -14.66 2.56 7.60
CA MET A 50 -13.70 2.46 6.49
C MET A 50 -13.90 3.53 5.42
N ALA A 51 -15.13 3.88 5.08
CA ALA A 51 -15.44 4.87 4.05
C ALA A 51 -15.48 6.32 4.58
N ARG A 52 -15.39 6.51 5.91
CA ARG A 52 -15.52 7.85 6.54
C ARG A 52 -14.38 8.78 6.15
N ARG A 53 -14.71 9.95 5.62
CA ARG A 53 -13.80 11.10 5.41
C ARG A 53 -13.67 11.88 6.73
N SER A 54 -12.83 11.38 7.63
CA SER A 54 -12.79 11.83 9.04
C SER A 54 -11.90 13.04 9.29
N VAL A 55 -11.13 13.51 8.31
CA VAL A 55 -10.21 14.66 8.43
C VAL A 55 -10.59 15.72 7.39
N GLU A 56 -11.45 16.64 7.76
CA GLU A 56 -11.87 17.77 6.88
C GLU A 56 -10.72 18.75 6.63
N PRO A 57 -10.61 19.34 5.44
CA PRO A 57 -11.45 19.16 4.23
C PRO A 57 -10.96 18.04 3.30
N SER A 58 -10.14 17.12 3.77
CA SER A 58 -9.61 16.01 2.97
C SER A 58 -10.72 15.08 2.48
N THR A 59 -10.59 14.63 1.24
CA THR A 59 -11.47 13.60 0.65
C THR A 59 -11.00 12.18 0.93
N MET A 60 -9.87 12.01 1.61
CA MET A 60 -9.31 10.70 1.93
C MET A 60 -10.16 9.94 2.95
N SER A 61 -10.28 8.63 2.73
CA SER A 61 -10.79 7.64 3.68
C SER A 61 -9.87 6.44 3.73
N LEU A 62 -9.98 5.60 4.75
CA LEU A 62 -9.18 4.37 4.83
C LEU A 62 -9.45 3.44 3.63
N LEU A 63 -10.72 3.29 3.24
CA LEU A 63 -11.08 2.51 2.05
C LEU A 63 -10.50 3.11 0.77
N GLY A 64 -10.54 4.44 0.62
CA GLY A 64 -9.92 5.13 -0.52
C GLY A 64 -8.42 4.86 -0.59
N LEU A 65 -7.72 4.85 0.54
CA LEU A 65 -6.30 4.54 0.60
C LEU A 65 -5.99 3.08 0.26
N VAL A 66 -6.81 2.10 0.67
CA VAL A 66 -6.66 0.70 0.23
C VAL A 66 -6.77 0.60 -1.30
N ARG A 67 -7.78 1.25 -1.89
CA ARG A 67 -8.00 1.28 -3.35
C ARG A 67 -6.84 1.97 -4.07
N HIS A 68 -6.40 3.11 -3.56
CA HIS A 68 -5.27 3.86 -4.09
C HIS A 68 -3.97 3.02 -4.09
N LEU A 69 -3.64 2.39 -2.96
CA LEU A 69 -2.44 1.56 -2.86
C LEU A 69 -2.52 0.31 -3.75
N ALA A 70 -3.72 -0.25 -4.00
CA ALA A 70 -3.90 -1.30 -5.00
C ALA A 70 -3.55 -0.81 -6.42
N GLU A 71 -3.98 0.41 -6.78
CA GLU A 71 -3.60 1.04 -8.07
C GLU A 71 -2.11 1.29 -8.16
N MET A 72 -1.47 1.74 -7.07
CA MET A 72 -0.02 1.98 -7.05
C MET A 72 0.77 0.69 -7.24
N GLU A 73 0.39 -0.40 -6.56
CA GLU A 73 0.99 -1.73 -6.76
C GLU A 73 0.87 -2.19 -8.23
N ARG A 74 -0.34 -2.05 -8.81
CA ARG A 74 -0.62 -2.43 -10.20
C ARG A 74 0.20 -1.61 -11.19
N ALA A 75 0.14 -0.30 -11.09
CA ALA A 75 0.85 0.61 -11.99
C ALA A 75 2.37 0.37 -11.94
N THR A 76 2.89 0.14 -10.75
CA THR A 76 4.31 -0.06 -10.52
C THR A 76 4.79 -1.42 -11.00
N PHE A 77 4.20 -2.51 -10.52
CA PHE A 77 4.75 -3.83 -10.80
C PHE A 77 4.22 -4.48 -12.09
N ARG A 78 2.92 -4.29 -12.42
CA ARG A 78 2.40 -4.86 -13.67
C ARG A 78 2.70 -3.99 -14.88
N VAL A 79 2.39 -2.69 -14.79
CA VAL A 79 2.54 -1.82 -15.95
C VAL A 79 4.00 -1.44 -16.15
N MET A 80 4.61 -0.78 -15.17
CA MET A 80 5.97 -0.28 -15.29
C MET A 80 7.01 -1.41 -15.38
N MET A 81 7.04 -2.31 -14.40
CA MET A 81 8.12 -3.30 -14.31
C MET A 81 7.92 -4.50 -15.21
N ALA A 82 6.69 -5.03 -15.31
CA ALA A 82 6.39 -6.21 -16.13
C ALA A 82 5.93 -5.86 -17.56
N GLY A 83 5.73 -4.59 -17.89
CA GLY A 83 5.32 -4.14 -19.23
C GLY A 83 3.94 -4.64 -19.66
N GLN A 84 3.06 -4.94 -18.71
CA GLN A 84 1.71 -5.42 -19.01
C GLN A 84 0.79 -4.25 -19.37
N ASP A 85 0.05 -4.40 -20.45
CA ASP A 85 -1.03 -3.49 -20.83
C ASP A 85 -2.33 -3.92 -20.15
N VAL A 86 -2.58 -3.39 -18.97
CA VAL A 86 -3.77 -3.71 -18.15
C VAL A 86 -4.49 -2.43 -17.73
N PRO A 87 -5.83 -2.42 -17.70
CA PRO A 87 -6.59 -1.26 -17.29
C PRO A 87 -6.39 -0.97 -15.80
N ARG A 88 -6.68 0.27 -15.40
CA ARG A 88 -6.79 0.64 -13.98
C ARG A 88 -7.90 -0.17 -13.30
N LEU A 89 -7.73 -0.43 -12.00
CA LEU A 89 -8.68 -1.21 -11.19
C LEU A 89 -10.00 -0.47 -10.97
N PHE A 90 -9.92 0.82 -10.67
CA PHE A 90 -11.06 1.59 -10.18
C PHE A 90 -11.49 2.75 -11.12
N GLY A 91 -10.88 2.83 -12.31
CA GLY A 91 -11.21 3.87 -13.28
C GLY A 91 -10.21 5.02 -13.35
N SER A 92 -10.57 6.11 -13.99
CA SER A 92 -9.70 7.27 -14.24
C SER A 92 -9.83 8.36 -13.17
N GLY A 93 -8.84 9.25 -13.09
CA GLY A 93 -8.81 10.35 -12.13
C GLY A 93 -8.74 9.84 -10.69
N ASP A 94 -9.55 10.44 -9.81
CA ASP A 94 -9.61 10.13 -8.38
C ASP A 94 -10.66 9.05 -8.04
N ALA A 95 -11.00 8.18 -9.01
CA ALA A 95 -12.02 7.14 -8.85
C ALA A 95 -11.69 6.11 -7.75
N ASP A 96 -10.44 5.96 -7.39
CA ASP A 96 -9.98 5.21 -6.21
C ASP A 96 -10.56 5.80 -4.91
N PHE A 97 -10.52 7.13 -4.73
CA PHE A 97 -11.08 7.83 -3.56
C PHE A 97 -12.60 8.06 -3.69
N ASP A 98 -13.08 8.48 -4.85
CA ASP A 98 -14.48 8.82 -5.04
C ASP A 98 -15.41 7.60 -4.99
N GLY A 99 -14.92 6.43 -5.40
CA GLY A 99 -15.65 5.17 -5.30
C GLY A 99 -15.58 4.49 -3.92
N ALA A 100 -14.97 5.11 -2.93
CA ALA A 100 -14.85 4.55 -1.57
C ALA A 100 -16.15 4.79 -0.78
N VAL A 101 -17.18 4.00 -1.05
CA VAL A 101 -18.50 4.08 -0.42
C VAL A 101 -18.66 3.03 0.69
N PRO A 102 -19.54 3.24 1.71
CA PRO A 102 -19.75 2.36 2.84
C PRO A 102 -20.55 1.10 2.47
N ASP A 103 -20.03 0.31 1.56
CA ASP A 103 -20.58 -0.95 1.10
C ASP A 103 -19.62 -2.11 1.40
N PRO A 104 -20.07 -3.13 2.14
CA PRO A 104 -19.23 -4.30 2.43
C PRO A 104 -18.66 -4.98 1.19
N GLN A 105 -19.39 -4.96 0.05
CA GLN A 105 -18.91 -5.53 -1.20
C GLN A 105 -17.76 -4.69 -1.77
N VAL A 106 -17.88 -3.37 -1.78
CA VAL A 106 -16.81 -2.46 -2.24
C VAL A 106 -15.54 -2.62 -1.40
N ILE A 107 -15.69 -2.83 -0.09
CA ILE A 107 -14.56 -3.12 0.79
C ILE A 107 -13.91 -4.46 0.45
N ALA A 108 -14.70 -5.51 0.26
CA ALA A 108 -14.19 -6.83 -0.10
C ALA A 108 -13.43 -6.79 -1.43
N GLU A 109 -13.99 -6.14 -2.45
CA GLU A 109 -13.37 -5.95 -3.77
C GLU A 109 -12.05 -5.16 -3.67
N ALA A 110 -12.01 -4.10 -2.85
CA ALA A 110 -10.79 -3.31 -2.64
C ALA A 110 -9.67 -4.14 -2.01
N TRP A 111 -9.99 -4.92 -0.98
CA TRP A 111 -9.01 -5.81 -0.35
C TRP A 111 -8.58 -6.97 -1.24
N GLU A 112 -9.48 -7.56 -2.02
CA GLU A 112 -9.14 -8.59 -3.00
C GLU A 112 -8.19 -8.04 -4.07
N ALA A 113 -8.51 -6.87 -4.62
CA ALA A 113 -7.67 -6.19 -5.59
C ALA A 113 -6.28 -5.90 -5.02
N TRP A 114 -6.22 -5.27 -3.84
CA TRP A 114 -4.94 -4.96 -3.20
C TRP A 114 -4.10 -6.21 -2.94
N ARG A 115 -4.68 -7.28 -2.37
CA ARG A 115 -3.95 -8.53 -2.13
C ARG A 115 -3.48 -9.18 -3.43
N GLY A 116 -4.31 -9.15 -4.46
CA GLY A 116 -3.94 -9.68 -5.78
C GLY A 116 -2.74 -8.97 -6.40
N GLU A 117 -2.65 -7.65 -6.25
CA GLU A 117 -1.52 -6.87 -6.75
C GLU A 117 -0.28 -7.04 -5.87
N VAL A 118 -0.42 -7.09 -4.55
CA VAL A 118 0.69 -7.41 -3.62
C VAL A 118 1.28 -8.79 -3.89
N ASP A 119 0.43 -9.79 -4.14
CA ASP A 119 0.87 -11.13 -4.52
C ASP A 119 1.63 -11.15 -5.84
N PHE A 120 1.14 -10.40 -6.83
CA PHE A 120 1.85 -10.26 -8.10
C PHE A 120 3.23 -9.62 -7.90
N ALA A 121 3.29 -8.48 -7.21
CA ALA A 121 4.52 -7.76 -6.91
C ALA A 121 5.53 -8.65 -6.18
N THR A 122 5.08 -9.40 -5.18
CA THR A 122 5.91 -10.31 -4.39
C THR A 122 6.54 -11.39 -5.27
N ARG A 123 5.75 -12.04 -6.14
CA ARG A 123 6.27 -13.04 -7.08
C ARG A 123 7.19 -12.44 -8.12
N PHE A 124 6.87 -11.25 -8.63
CA PHE A 124 7.71 -10.54 -9.60
C PHE A 124 9.09 -10.24 -9.01
N VAL A 125 9.12 -9.64 -7.81
CA VAL A 125 10.38 -9.30 -7.12
C VAL A 125 11.19 -10.54 -6.78
N ALA A 126 10.55 -11.62 -6.32
CA ALA A 126 11.22 -12.88 -6.01
C ALA A 126 11.83 -13.54 -7.26
N GLY A 127 11.18 -13.41 -8.41
CA GLY A 127 11.67 -13.97 -9.70
C GLY A 127 12.68 -13.08 -10.41
N ALA A 128 12.88 -11.84 -9.99
CA ALA A 128 13.81 -10.91 -10.65
C ALA A 128 15.26 -11.32 -10.42
N PRO A 129 16.12 -11.43 -11.47
CA PRO A 129 17.50 -11.88 -11.33
C PRO A 129 18.35 -10.91 -10.49
N THR A 130 18.13 -9.61 -10.64
CA THR A 130 18.83 -8.55 -9.88
C THR A 130 17.89 -7.39 -9.60
N LEU A 131 18.26 -6.48 -8.71
CA LEU A 131 17.56 -5.23 -8.48
C LEU A 131 17.83 -4.16 -9.57
N ASP A 132 18.73 -4.45 -10.50
CA ASP A 132 19.13 -3.55 -11.58
C ASP A 132 18.28 -3.72 -12.85
N ILE A 133 17.36 -4.71 -12.90
CA ILE A 133 16.38 -4.79 -13.98
C ILE A 133 15.58 -3.48 -14.02
N THR A 134 15.20 -3.03 -15.20
CA THR A 134 14.51 -1.75 -15.37
C THR A 134 13.17 -1.92 -16.04
N GLY A 135 12.20 -1.12 -15.61
CA GLY A 135 10.91 -0.92 -16.26
C GLY A 135 10.80 0.49 -16.84
N ASP A 136 9.85 0.68 -17.74
CA ASP A 136 9.54 1.99 -18.33
C ASP A 136 8.46 2.69 -17.49
N ASP A 137 8.68 3.97 -17.14
CA ASP A 137 7.71 4.82 -16.43
C ASP A 137 6.94 5.70 -17.45
N PRO A 138 5.95 5.13 -18.17
CA PRO A 138 5.28 5.81 -19.27
C PRO A 138 4.46 7.02 -18.79
N LEU A 139 4.06 7.03 -17.53
CA LEU A 139 3.23 8.06 -16.95
C LEU A 139 4.01 9.04 -16.07
N ASN A 140 5.34 8.87 -16.00
CA ASN A 140 6.23 9.66 -15.14
C ASN A 140 5.76 9.74 -13.69
N GLN A 141 5.19 8.66 -13.17
CA GLN A 141 4.57 8.61 -11.84
C GLN A 141 5.60 8.76 -10.71
N HIS A 142 6.85 8.40 -10.98
CA HIS A 142 7.94 8.46 -10.01
C HIS A 142 8.94 9.60 -10.29
N GLY A 143 8.57 10.58 -11.13
CA GLY A 143 9.43 11.72 -11.41
C GLY A 143 10.70 11.38 -12.21
N SER A 144 10.71 10.23 -12.90
CA SER A 144 11.83 9.76 -13.72
C SER A 144 12.08 10.59 -14.99
N GLY A 145 11.23 11.60 -15.26
CA GLY A 145 11.24 12.34 -16.52
C GLY A 145 10.70 11.54 -17.71
N GLY A 146 9.89 10.51 -17.48
CA GLY A 146 9.41 9.57 -18.49
C GLY A 146 10.46 8.55 -18.89
N GLY A 147 11.48 8.36 -18.07
CA GLY A 147 12.59 7.44 -18.30
C GLY A 147 12.36 6.04 -17.75
N ARG A 148 13.46 5.34 -17.62
CA ARG A 148 13.48 3.98 -17.07
C ARG A 148 13.89 4.02 -15.60
N MET A 149 13.26 3.17 -14.78
CA MET A 149 13.58 3.01 -13.36
C MET A 149 14.05 1.59 -13.07
N SER A 150 15.03 1.47 -12.16
CA SER A 150 15.46 0.16 -11.68
C SER A 150 14.46 -0.41 -10.67
N LEU A 151 14.42 -1.74 -10.53
CA LEU A 151 13.60 -2.38 -9.50
C LEU A 151 13.98 -1.90 -8.08
N ARG A 152 15.25 -1.58 -7.86
CA ARG A 152 15.74 -0.98 -6.62
C ARG A 152 15.00 0.33 -6.30
N GLU A 153 15.02 1.26 -7.26
CA GLU A 153 14.36 2.56 -7.13
C GLU A 153 12.86 2.42 -6.94
N VAL A 154 12.25 1.51 -7.68
CA VAL A 154 10.83 1.18 -7.56
C VAL A 154 10.48 0.69 -6.15
N LEU A 155 11.28 -0.20 -5.56
CA LEU A 155 11.05 -0.68 -4.19
C LEU A 155 11.19 0.44 -3.15
N VAL A 156 12.18 1.33 -3.31
CA VAL A 156 12.31 2.52 -2.45
C VAL A 156 11.10 3.41 -2.58
N GLY A 157 10.69 3.74 -3.80
CA GLY A 157 9.51 4.58 -4.07
C GLY A 157 8.21 4.00 -3.49
N MET A 158 8.02 2.68 -3.58
CA MET A 158 6.86 2.03 -2.96
C MET A 158 6.90 2.08 -1.44
N ILE A 159 8.07 1.91 -0.82
CA ILE A 159 8.23 2.08 0.64
C ILE A 159 7.88 3.51 1.05
N GLU A 160 8.34 4.52 0.31
CA GLU A 160 8.04 5.93 0.57
C GLU A 160 6.54 6.24 0.41
N GLU A 161 5.91 5.69 -0.64
CA GLU A 161 4.49 5.87 -0.91
C GLU A 161 3.63 5.28 0.23
N TYR A 162 3.91 4.04 0.62
CA TYR A 162 3.24 3.45 1.78
C TYR A 162 3.50 4.26 3.06
N ALA A 163 4.75 4.63 3.36
CA ALA A 163 5.09 5.35 4.58
C ALA A 163 4.36 6.70 4.66
N ARG A 164 4.27 7.44 3.53
CA ARG A 164 3.47 8.67 3.42
C ARG A 164 2.02 8.42 3.77
N HIS A 165 1.43 7.39 3.14
CA HIS A 165 0.02 7.07 3.35
C HIS A 165 -0.26 6.45 4.71
N MET A 166 0.69 5.78 5.37
CA MET A 166 0.52 5.33 6.75
C MET A 166 0.36 6.49 7.73
N GLY A 167 1.04 7.61 7.50
CA GLY A 167 0.78 8.83 8.27
C GLY A 167 -0.64 9.39 8.08
N HIS A 168 -1.20 9.32 6.86
CA HIS A 168 -2.61 9.67 6.63
C HIS A 168 -3.56 8.67 7.31
N VAL A 169 -3.27 7.37 7.21
CA VAL A 169 -4.04 6.30 7.86
C VAL A 169 -4.09 6.50 9.37
N ASP A 170 -2.98 6.87 9.99
CA ASP A 170 -2.92 7.15 11.44
C ASP A 170 -3.86 8.27 11.85
N LEU A 171 -3.83 9.40 11.15
CA LEU A 171 -4.71 10.53 11.42
C LEU A 171 -6.19 10.20 11.18
N LEU A 172 -6.50 9.49 10.10
CA LEU A 172 -7.86 9.05 9.79
C LEU A 172 -8.38 8.11 10.88
N ARG A 173 -7.56 7.14 11.30
CA ARG A 173 -7.91 6.15 12.33
C ARG A 173 -8.15 6.80 13.68
N GLU A 174 -7.25 7.71 14.09
CA GLU A 174 -7.41 8.45 15.34
C GLU A 174 -8.71 9.23 15.39
N ARG A 175 -9.13 9.84 14.27
CA ARG A 175 -10.40 10.57 14.15
C ARG A 175 -11.63 9.67 14.12
N ILE A 176 -11.49 8.40 13.73
CA ILE A 176 -12.59 7.44 13.66
C ILE A 176 -12.90 6.83 15.02
N ASP A 177 -11.90 6.32 15.73
CA ASP A 177 -12.08 5.57 16.97
C ASP A 177 -11.07 5.90 18.08
N GLY A 178 -10.23 6.93 17.91
CA GLY A 178 -9.26 7.38 18.89
C GLY A 178 -7.98 6.52 18.96
N ARG A 179 -7.82 5.53 18.08
CA ARG A 179 -6.65 4.66 18.06
C ARG A 179 -5.45 5.42 17.52
N LEU A 180 -4.42 5.60 18.36
CA LEU A 180 -3.20 6.32 18.00
C LEU A 180 -2.34 5.50 17.02
N GLY A 181 -1.58 6.23 16.18
CA GLY A 181 -0.60 5.67 15.27
C GLY A 181 0.55 4.99 16.01
N GLN A 182 0.94 3.79 15.54
CA GLN A 182 2.13 3.04 15.99
C GLN A 182 2.65 2.16 14.88
#